data_737bb424f974f930bb6ba0037fffe919
#
_entry.id   737bb424f974f930bb6ba0037fffe919
#
_cell.length_a   1.000
_cell.length_b   1.000
_cell.length_c   1.000
_cell.angle_alpha   90.00
_cell.angle_beta   90.00
_cell.angle_gamma   90.00
#
_symmetry.space_group_name_H-M   'P 1'
#
loop_
_entity.id
_entity.type
_entity.pdbx_description
1 polymer ?
#
loop_
_entity_poly.entity_id
_entity_poly.type
_entity_poly.pdbx_seq_one_letter_code
_entity_poly.pdbx_strand_id
1 'polypeptide(L)'
;MRASGDLAEIRMRELRFTPPEAAALVRAASDIELSPPDAADLVARADGWAAGIYLAALSLQSHPSPAEFVRNFTGGNRFIVDFLAEEVLSRQPAEIRRFLARTAVLTRFCAPLCDAVIGSSDAAKIIEVLERENLFVVPLDDSREWYRYHHLFAQVLRAELVRTEPEVIPALHQRACTWHRWWGSVGDGVSHALAAGNTAEAVDLIARHWHGYVNAGRVRTVHGWLDSLTGDQIAAYPLAAHCGAWAAALSGDPDQVHRWLPVIEAGHHEGPLPDGLQSLDSSAALLRGVYGFDGLRVMRESARQAAELENDPGSAWYTLARATLGFSLYLSGEFSEAAAALEEAVASPASRTLIGVLAFSVLSLVMLDTGQLPRAQELADTAAGLASHGELRDMPQCSLAYAAAGAARAARGLLDEGRTELQHAVRCRRAVPKISPWATLEATLLLARVELDLGDVAAAAELIREANDVLTLFPDGTRFQQVLLARLRRRLAALRTANRTDTLTERELAVLQLLPGPLSLREIAEKLYVSVNTVKTHAQAIYRKLGVSTRDEAVNRGRDAGIL
;
A
#
# COMPACT_ATOMS: atom_id res chain seq x y z
N MET A 1 30.58 24.22 36.80
CA MET A 1 31.22 22.89 36.66
C MET A 1 30.96 22.24 35.29
N ARG A 2 29.72 22.11 34.76
CA ARG A 2 29.51 21.58 33.38
C ARG A 2 30.18 22.44 32.31
N ALA A 3 30.14 23.74 32.42
CA ALA A 3 30.72 24.68 31.44
C ALA A 3 32.23 24.85 31.51
N SER A 4 32.89 24.38 32.61
CA SER A 4 34.34 24.48 32.83
C SER A 4 35.12 23.22 32.44
N GLY A 5 34.45 22.13 32.04
CA GLY A 5 35.11 20.88 31.67
C GLY A 5 35.60 20.02 32.83
N ASP A 6 35.34 20.42 34.07
CA ASP A 6 35.83 19.76 35.29
C ASP A 6 34.89 18.66 35.83
N LEU A 7 33.83 18.29 35.04
CA LEU A 7 32.86 17.26 35.41
C LEU A 7 32.86 16.14 34.39
N ALA A 8 33.26 14.94 34.78
CA ALA A 8 33.04 13.72 34.02
C ALA A 8 31.65 13.17 34.36
N GLU A 9 30.78 13.09 33.37
CA GLU A 9 29.42 12.59 33.52
C GLU A 9 29.34 11.17 32.92
N ILE A 10 29.11 10.16 33.74
CA ILE A 10 28.86 8.77 33.30
C ILE A 10 27.35 8.54 33.34
N ARG A 11 26.76 8.30 32.20
CA ARG A 11 25.32 8.10 32.04
C ARG A 11 25.00 6.63 31.78
N MET A 12 23.73 6.28 31.78
CA MET A 12 23.22 4.93 31.47
C MET A 12 23.83 4.35 30.19
N ARG A 13 24.04 5.17 29.16
CA ARG A 13 24.60 4.73 27.87
C ARG A 13 26.04 4.20 28.01
N GLU A 14 26.83 4.81 28.84
CA GLU A 14 28.24 4.44 29.10
C GLU A 14 28.36 3.23 30.03
N LEU A 15 27.30 2.94 30.80
CA LEU A 15 27.22 1.81 31.74
C LEU A 15 26.59 0.56 31.17
N ARG A 16 26.01 0.63 29.97
CA ARG A 16 25.41 -0.53 29.31
C ARG A 16 26.47 -1.53 28.92
N PHE A 17 26.24 -2.79 29.26
CA PHE A 17 27.08 -3.89 28.83
C PHE A 17 26.89 -4.18 27.34
N THR A 18 28.02 -4.39 26.68
CA THR A 18 28.09 -4.94 25.32
C THR A 18 27.92 -6.46 25.35
N PRO A 19 27.56 -7.12 24.21
CA PRO A 19 27.45 -8.57 24.16
C PRO A 19 28.72 -9.33 24.64
N PRO A 20 29.96 -8.91 24.31
CA PRO A 20 31.16 -9.56 24.85
C PRO A 20 31.30 -9.42 26.37
N GLU A 21 30.98 -8.23 26.93
CA GLU A 21 31.02 -8.01 28.38
C GLU A 21 29.98 -8.84 29.12
N ALA A 22 28.78 -8.94 28.54
CA ALA A 22 27.69 -9.77 29.07
C ALA A 22 28.08 -11.27 29.06
N ALA A 23 28.68 -11.77 27.98
CA ALA A 23 29.15 -13.15 27.89
C ALA A 23 30.26 -13.42 28.93
N ALA A 24 31.18 -12.45 29.14
CA ALA A 24 32.21 -12.56 30.14
C ALA A 24 31.64 -12.58 31.59
N LEU A 25 30.64 -11.74 31.87
CA LEU A 25 29.96 -11.72 33.17
C LEU A 25 29.21 -13.02 33.44
N VAL A 26 28.46 -13.53 32.44
CA VAL A 26 27.72 -14.80 32.59
C VAL A 26 28.68 -15.94 32.84
N ARG A 27 29.76 -16.07 32.08
CA ARG A 27 30.79 -17.10 32.31
C ARG A 27 31.41 -16.99 33.70
N ALA A 28 31.73 -15.78 34.15
CA ALA A 28 32.32 -15.57 35.49
C ALA A 28 31.35 -15.91 36.63
N ALA A 29 30.05 -15.67 36.46
CA ALA A 29 29.03 -15.87 37.50
C ALA A 29 28.40 -17.27 37.51
N SER A 30 28.35 -17.97 36.37
CA SER A 30 27.64 -19.25 36.24
C SER A 30 28.45 -20.39 35.64
N ASP A 31 29.68 -20.13 35.17
CA ASP A 31 30.51 -21.08 34.42
C ASP A 31 29.88 -21.58 33.12
N ILE A 32 28.93 -20.83 32.58
CA ILE A 32 28.19 -21.12 31.33
C ILE A 32 28.71 -20.25 30.20
N GLU A 33 28.99 -20.82 29.06
CA GLU A 33 29.43 -20.11 27.86
C GLU A 33 28.22 -19.84 26.95
N LEU A 34 27.91 -18.57 26.70
CA LEU A 34 26.87 -18.15 25.78
C LEU A 34 27.43 -18.03 24.36
N SER A 35 26.64 -18.45 23.37
CA SER A 35 26.94 -18.13 21.99
C SER A 35 26.87 -16.63 21.72
N PRO A 36 27.60 -16.07 20.72
CA PRO A 36 27.50 -14.65 20.40
C PRO A 36 26.07 -14.15 20.10
N PRO A 37 25.19 -14.90 19.40
CA PRO A 37 23.79 -14.54 19.26
C PRO A 37 23.02 -14.50 20.58
N ASP A 38 23.21 -15.50 21.46
CA ASP A 38 22.52 -15.55 22.76
C ASP A 38 22.98 -14.42 23.69
N ALA A 39 24.27 -14.06 23.65
CA ALA A 39 24.79 -12.93 24.39
C ALA A 39 24.20 -11.59 23.90
N ALA A 40 24.05 -11.43 22.58
CA ALA A 40 23.39 -10.26 22.00
C ALA A 40 21.89 -10.19 22.38
N ASP A 41 21.18 -11.31 22.33
CA ASP A 41 19.80 -11.41 22.76
C ASP A 41 19.62 -11.10 24.26
N LEU A 42 20.52 -11.61 25.11
CA LEU A 42 20.46 -11.32 26.53
C LEU A 42 20.69 -9.82 26.83
N VAL A 43 21.65 -9.19 26.15
CA VAL A 43 21.89 -7.75 26.26
C VAL A 43 20.67 -6.95 25.81
N ALA A 44 20.06 -7.33 24.68
CA ALA A 44 18.84 -6.68 24.19
C ALA A 44 17.69 -6.81 25.20
N ARG A 45 17.50 -8.00 25.78
CA ARG A 45 16.46 -8.29 26.78
C ARG A 45 16.75 -7.67 28.15
N ALA A 46 17.99 -7.46 28.51
CA ALA A 46 18.38 -6.77 29.73
C ALA A 46 18.62 -5.26 29.54
N ASP A 47 18.45 -4.73 28.30
CA ASP A 47 18.75 -3.34 27.94
C ASP A 47 20.18 -2.93 28.34
N GLY A 48 21.11 -3.89 28.35
CA GLY A 48 22.48 -3.73 28.79
C GLY A 48 22.66 -3.51 30.33
N TRP A 49 21.64 -3.71 31.12
CA TRP A 49 21.68 -3.54 32.57
C TRP A 49 22.52 -4.65 33.24
N ALA A 50 23.68 -4.26 33.78
CA ALA A 50 24.67 -5.18 34.35
C ALA A 50 24.08 -6.10 35.46
N ALA A 51 23.31 -5.53 36.41
CA ALA A 51 22.69 -6.34 37.46
C ALA A 51 21.65 -7.31 36.88
N GLY A 52 20.86 -6.90 35.87
CA GLY A 52 19.92 -7.80 35.17
C GLY A 52 20.63 -8.97 34.48
N ILE A 53 21.77 -8.73 33.85
CA ILE A 53 22.61 -9.77 33.23
C ILE A 53 23.20 -10.70 34.31
N TYR A 54 23.62 -10.16 35.44
CA TYR A 54 24.11 -10.95 36.58
C TYR A 54 23.02 -11.85 37.17
N LEU A 55 21.80 -11.33 37.39
CA LEU A 55 20.64 -12.10 37.85
C LEU A 55 20.22 -13.18 36.83
N ALA A 56 20.36 -12.90 35.54
CA ALA A 56 20.18 -13.90 34.50
C ALA A 56 21.24 -15.01 34.60
N ALA A 57 22.51 -14.67 34.85
CA ALA A 57 23.58 -15.64 35.04
C ALA A 57 23.30 -16.59 36.20
N LEU A 58 22.84 -16.06 37.36
CA LEU A 58 22.42 -16.87 38.50
C LEU A 58 21.26 -17.82 38.15
N SER A 59 20.31 -17.36 37.37
CA SER A 59 19.16 -18.19 36.91
C SER A 59 19.61 -19.28 35.96
N LEU A 60 20.58 -19.04 35.12
CA LEU A 60 21.13 -19.99 34.15
C LEU A 60 21.77 -21.20 34.82
N GLN A 61 22.34 -21.09 36.03
CA GLN A 61 22.93 -22.22 36.75
C GLN A 61 21.97 -23.38 36.98
N SER A 62 20.68 -23.11 37.09
CA SER A 62 19.64 -24.12 37.29
C SER A 62 18.84 -24.48 36.04
N HIS A 63 19.18 -23.92 34.88
CA HIS A 63 18.40 -24.12 33.64
C HIS A 63 19.11 -25.07 32.66
N PRO A 64 18.39 -26.09 32.12
CA PRO A 64 19.03 -27.13 31.29
C PRO A 64 19.48 -26.63 29.91
N SER A 65 18.95 -25.52 29.40
CA SER A 65 19.26 -24.96 28.07
C SER A 65 19.48 -23.45 28.15
N PRO A 66 20.75 -22.99 28.02
CA PRO A 66 21.06 -21.55 28.02
C PRO A 66 20.33 -20.76 26.93
N ALA A 67 20.29 -21.28 25.68
CA ALA A 67 19.64 -20.62 24.57
C ALA A 67 18.11 -20.49 24.75
N GLU A 68 17.46 -21.50 25.33
CA GLU A 68 16.03 -21.45 25.62
C GLU A 68 15.74 -20.47 26.76
N PHE A 69 16.57 -20.45 27.79
CA PHE A 69 16.47 -19.51 28.89
C PHE A 69 16.56 -18.06 28.36
N VAL A 70 17.58 -17.77 27.55
CA VAL A 70 17.77 -16.41 27.01
C VAL A 70 16.55 -15.98 26.18
N ARG A 71 16.03 -16.85 25.31
CA ARG A 71 14.81 -16.54 24.54
C ARG A 71 13.58 -16.25 25.42
N ASN A 72 13.50 -16.86 26.60
CA ASN A 72 12.38 -16.71 27.54
C ASN A 72 12.67 -15.77 28.70
N PHE A 73 13.86 -15.12 28.71
CA PHE A 73 14.24 -14.22 29.78
C PHE A 73 13.40 -12.94 29.78
N THR A 74 12.70 -12.71 30.87
CA THR A 74 11.77 -11.59 31.08
C THR A 74 11.87 -11.06 32.52
N GLY A 75 11.21 -9.93 32.79
CA GLY A 75 11.05 -9.39 34.14
C GLY A 75 10.23 -10.29 35.09
N GLY A 76 9.60 -11.36 34.59
CA GLY A 76 8.99 -12.40 35.41
C GLY A 76 9.97 -13.43 35.99
N ASN A 77 11.27 -13.33 35.67
CA ASN A 77 12.29 -14.16 36.26
C ASN A 77 12.36 -13.91 37.77
N ARG A 78 12.34 -15.00 38.57
CA ARG A 78 12.26 -14.94 40.04
C ARG A 78 13.33 -14.03 40.67
N PHE A 79 14.57 -14.16 40.27
CA PHE A 79 15.65 -13.34 40.84
C PHE A 79 15.50 -11.86 40.50
N ILE A 80 14.97 -11.52 39.33
CA ILE A 80 14.69 -10.13 38.97
C ILE A 80 13.51 -9.59 39.77
N VAL A 81 12.44 -10.40 39.89
CA VAL A 81 11.27 -10.02 40.70
C VAL A 81 11.68 -9.77 42.14
N ASP A 82 12.39 -10.73 42.78
CA ASP A 82 12.83 -10.62 44.16
C ASP A 82 13.74 -9.39 44.35
N PHE A 83 14.74 -9.20 43.48
CA PHE A 83 15.65 -8.04 43.56
C PHE A 83 14.89 -6.71 43.41
N LEU A 84 14.07 -6.56 42.36
CA LEU A 84 13.37 -5.30 42.14
C LEU A 84 12.29 -5.03 43.18
N ALA A 85 11.62 -6.07 43.67
CA ALA A 85 10.62 -5.93 44.73
C ALA A 85 11.26 -5.57 46.08
N GLU A 86 12.30 -6.28 46.47
CA GLU A 86 12.92 -6.12 47.80
C GLU A 86 13.88 -4.93 47.87
N GLU A 87 14.73 -4.74 46.85
CA GLU A 87 15.77 -3.72 46.89
C GLU A 87 15.33 -2.36 46.33
N VAL A 88 14.34 -2.34 45.46
CA VAL A 88 13.89 -1.12 44.78
C VAL A 88 12.53 -0.67 45.30
N LEU A 89 11.48 -1.49 45.10
CA LEU A 89 10.10 -1.08 45.38
C LEU A 89 9.80 -0.98 46.89
N SER A 90 10.31 -1.91 47.72
CA SER A 90 10.03 -1.91 49.17
C SER A 90 10.52 -0.64 49.87
N ARG A 91 11.59 -0.05 49.33
CA ARG A 91 12.21 1.18 49.89
C ARG A 91 11.48 2.47 49.50
N GLN A 92 10.53 2.38 48.55
CA GLN A 92 9.80 3.55 48.08
C GLN A 92 8.57 3.85 48.98
N PRO A 93 8.25 5.15 49.18
CA PRO A 93 6.98 5.55 49.81
C PRO A 93 5.77 4.92 49.10
N ALA A 94 4.72 4.68 49.88
CA ALA A 94 3.49 4.02 49.34
C ALA A 94 2.89 4.78 48.15
N GLU A 95 2.99 6.10 48.14
CA GLU A 95 2.52 6.95 47.05
C GLU A 95 3.33 6.72 45.75
N ILE A 96 4.65 6.68 45.83
CA ILE A 96 5.54 6.42 44.69
C ILE A 96 5.31 4.99 44.16
N ARG A 97 5.18 3.99 45.06
CA ARG A 97 4.89 2.60 44.67
C ARG A 97 3.58 2.51 43.87
N ARG A 98 2.52 3.18 44.36
CA ARG A 98 1.22 3.23 43.68
C ARG A 98 1.33 3.94 42.33
N PHE A 99 2.07 5.04 42.27
CA PHE A 99 2.32 5.74 41.01
C PHE A 99 3.00 4.82 39.98
N LEU A 100 4.12 4.20 40.37
CA LEU A 100 4.87 3.27 39.50
C LEU A 100 4.01 2.11 39.01
N ALA A 101 3.27 1.45 39.91
CA ALA A 101 2.41 0.32 39.55
C ALA A 101 1.30 0.74 38.57
N ARG A 102 0.58 1.82 38.86
CA ARG A 102 -0.57 2.25 38.03
C ARG A 102 -0.16 2.85 36.71
N THR A 103 1.01 3.51 36.60
CA THR A 103 1.54 4.04 35.32
C THR A 103 2.28 3.00 34.50
N ALA A 104 2.55 1.82 35.05
CA ALA A 104 3.16 0.69 34.32
C ALA A 104 2.28 0.13 33.19
N VAL A 105 0.99 0.47 33.14
CA VAL A 105 0.11 0.19 31.99
C VAL A 105 0.53 0.95 30.74
N LEU A 106 1.28 2.03 30.88
CA LEU A 106 1.78 2.89 29.79
C LEU A 106 3.09 2.33 29.24
N THR A 107 3.22 2.28 27.91
CA THR A 107 4.48 1.91 27.24
C THR A 107 5.48 3.05 27.24
N ARG A 108 4.99 4.27 27.11
CA ARG A 108 5.68 5.54 27.24
C ARG A 108 4.74 6.52 27.96
N PHE A 109 5.31 7.44 28.68
CA PHE A 109 4.51 8.37 29.47
C PHE A 109 5.14 9.76 29.53
N CYS A 110 4.28 10.74 29.74
CA CYS A 110 4.62 12.11 30.12
C CYS A 110 3.79 12.51 31.33
N ALA A 111 4.16 13.58 32.02
CA ALA A 111 3.46 14.00 33.22
C ALA A 111 1.94 14.21 33.01
N PRO A 112 1.48 14.90 31.95
CA PRO A 112 0.03 15.07 31.71
C PRO A 112 -0.71 13.75 31.50
N LEU A 113 -0.09 12.76 30.85
CA LEU A 113 -0.70 11.43 30.64
C LEU A 113 -0.78 10.66 31.97
N CYS A 114 0.27 10.70 32.78
CA CYS A 114 0.25 10.08 34.11
C CYS A 114 -0.83 10.71 35.01
N ASP A 115 -0.94 12.04 35.03
CA ASP A 115 -1.96 12.75 35.78
C ASP A 115 -3.38 12.33 35.34
N ALA A 116 -3.61 12.23 34.04
CA ALA A 116 -4.89 11.78 33.49
C ALA A 116 -5.21 10.32 33.91
N VAL A 117 -4.21 9.42 33.86
CA VAL A 117 -4.39 8.01 34.18
C VAL A 117 -4.66 7.77 35.67
N ILE A 118 -3.90 8.46 36.53
CA ILE A 118 -4.01 8.28 37.99
C ILE A 118 -5.14 9.15 38.58
N GLY A 119 -5.45 10.28 37.96
CA GLY A 119 -6.37 11.29 38.48
C GLY A 119 -5.70 12.17 39.55
N SER A 120 -4.44 12.56 39.32
CA SER A 120 -3.64 13.45 40.16
C SER A 120 -3.17 14.68 39.38
N SER A 121 -2.36 15.52 40.02
CA SER A 121 -1.67 16.67 39.38
C SER A 121 -0.20 16.76 39.75
N ASP A 122 0.36 15.70 40.34
CA ASP A 122 1.71 15.69 40.92
C ASP A 122 2.70 14.84 40.12
N ALA A 123 2.28 14.29 38.95
CA ALA A 123 3.12 13.40 38.17
C ALA A 123 4.47 14.02 37.76
N ALA A 124 4.49 15.30 37.42
CA ALA A 124 5.75 16.00 37.07
C ALA A 124 6.79 15.94 38.22
N LYS A 125 6.33 16.20 39.45
CA LYS A 125 7.23 16.14 40.65
C LYS A 125 7.69 14.72 40.90
N ILE A 126 6.79 13.74 40.76
CA ILE A 126 7.13 12.33 40.99
C ILE A 126 8.15 11.87 39.95
N ILE A 127 7.95 12.18 38.66
CA ILE A 127 8.88 11.83 37.57
C ILE A 127 10.27 12.47 37.83
N GLU A 128 10.33 13.73 38.27
CA GLU A 128 11.60 14.39 38.64
C GLU A 128 12.32 13.64 39.77
N VAL A 129 11.59 13.18 40.79
CA VAL A 129 12.14 12.34 41.87
C VAL A 129 12.67 11.03 41.34
N LEU A 130 11.86 10.32 40.50
CA LEU A 130 12.25 9.05 39.91
C LEU A 130 13.52 9.18 39.07
N GLU A 131 13.64 10.25 38.28
CA GLU A 131 14.82 10.52 37.46
C GLU A 131 16.06 10.84 38.35
N ARG A 132 15.92 11.70 39.35
CA ARG A 132 16.98 12.06 40.25
C ARG A 132 17.52 10.88 41.05
N GLU A 133 16.65 9.95 41.45
CA GLU A 133 16.98 8.74 42.19
C GLU A 133 17.33 7.54 41.29
N ASN A 134 17.36 7.73 39.95
CA ASN A 134 17.65 6.69 38.96
C ASN A 134 16.74 5.46 39.08
N LEU A 135 15.46 5.65 39.34
CA LEU A 135 14.47 4.58 39.56
C LEU A 135 13.94 3.98 38.24
N PHE A 136 14.84 3.48 37.38
CA PHE A 136 14.52 2.75 36.14
C PHE A 136 13.64 3.52 35.17
N VAL A 137 13.67 4.86 35.21
CA VAL A 137 13.03 5.74 34.24
C VAL A 137 14.04 6.17 33.19
N VAL A 138 13.70 6.00 31.92
CA VAL A 138 14.55 6.30 30.77
C VAL A 138 13.91 7.41 29.96
N PRO A 139 14.55 8.58 29.78
CA PRO A 139 14.05 9.63 28.90
C PRO A 139 14.10 9.17 27.44
N LEU A 140 13.07 9.52 26.64
CA LEU A 140 12.94 9.17 25.22
C LEU A 140 13.32 10.33 24.29
N ASP A 141 13.40 11.55 24.83
CA ASP A 141 13.75 12.76 24.10
C ASP A 141 14.72 13.64 24.92
N ASP A 142 15.39 14.56 24.22
CA ASP A 142 16.37 15.48 24.85
C ASP A 142 15.69 16.55 25.72
N SER A 143 14.40 16.85 25.46
CA SER A 143 13.58 17.78 26.25
C SER A 143 13.09 17.18 27.55
N ARG A 144 13.24 15.86 27.73
CA ARG A 144 12.79 15.12 28.91
C ARG A 144 11.28 15.30 29.18
N GLU A 145 10.50 15.28 28.13
CA GLU A 145 9.05 15.33 28.22
C GLU A 145 8.47 13.93 28.24
N TRP A 146 9.05 13.00 27.45
CA TRP A 146 8.63 11.64 27.34
C TRP A 146 9.60 10.68 27.97
N TYR A 147 9.05 9.68 28.68
CA TYR A 147 9.77 8.66 29.41
C TYR A 147 9.21 7.27 29.13
N ARG A 148 10.02 6.27 29.40
CA ARG A 148 9.58 4.89 29.59
C ARG A 148 10.21 4.30 30.83
N TYR A 149 9.57 3.29 31.39
CA TYR A 149 10.26 2.44 32.34
C TYR A 149 11.25 1.52 31.64
N HIS A 150 12.33 1.14 32.33
CA HIS A 150 13.15 0.01 31.91
C HIS A 150 12.26 -1.21 31.77
N HIS A 151 12.35 -1.95 30.65
CA HIS A 151 11.32 -2.94 30.31
C HIS A 151 11.18 -4.08 31.33
N LEU A 152 12.28 -4.57 31.94
CA LEU A 152 12.22 -5.56 33.03
C LEU A 152 11.48 -5.00 34.25
N PHE A 153 11.75 -3.74 34.61
CA PHE A 153 11.05 -3.08 35.71
C PHE A 153 9.57 -2.87 35.42
N ALA A 154 9.23 -2.45 34.20
CA ALA A 154 7.83 -2.34 33.76
C ALA A 154 7.07 -3.66 33.89
N GLN A 155 7.70 -4.79 33.59
CA GLN A 155 7.08 -6.10 33.72
C GLN A 155 6.81 -6.47 35.20
N VAL A 156 7.77 -6.19 36.09
CA VAL A 156 7.59 -6.38 37.54
C VAL A 156 6.47 -5.49 38.08
N LEU A 157 6.44 -4.21 37.68
CA LEU A 157 5.38 -3.28 38.09
C LEU A 157 3.99 -3.71 37.60
N ARG A 158 3.89 -4.21 36.36
CA ARG A 158 2.63 -4.75 35.83
C ARG A 158 2.18 -6.01 36.58
N ALA A 159 3.10 -6.92 36.86
CA ALA A 159 2.79 -8.11 37.65
C ALA A 159 2.32 -7.73 39.06
N GLU A 160 2.95 -6.74 39.69
CA GLU A 160 2.56 -6.21 40.99
C GLU A 160 1.16 -5.58 40.95
N LEU A 161 0.87 -4.77 39.90
CA LEU A 161 -0.46 -4.18 39.71
C LEU A 161 -1.55 -5.26 39.53
N VAL A 162 -1.28 -6.28 38.72
CA VAL A 162 -2.22 -7.43 38.54
C VAL A 162 -2.45 -8.17 39.85
N ARG A 163 -1.42 -8.27 40.69
CA ARG A 163 -1.53 -8.97 41.98
C ARG A 163 -2.27 -8.16 43.04
N THR A 164 -2.10 -6.83 43.06
CA THR A 164 -2.59 -5.96 44.15
C THR A 164 -3.89 -5.25 43.84
N GLU A 165 -4.08 -4.80 42.62
CA GLU A 165 -5.19 -3.94 42.18
C GLU A 165 -5.71 -4.35 40.78
N PRO A 166 -6.04 -5.64 40.48
CA PRO A 166 -6.44 -6.06 39.14
C PRO A 166 -7.70 -5.35 38.63
N GLU A 167 -8.61 -4.98 39.54
CA GLU A 167 -9.89 -4.34 39.21
C GLU A 167 -9.73 -2.90 38.66
N VAL A 168 -8.62 -2.21 38.95
CA VAL A 168 -8.42 -0.85 38.44
C VAL A 168 -7.81 -0.80 37.04
N ILE A 169 -7.23 -1.91 36.55
CA ILE A 169 -6.51 -1.96 35.27
C ILE A 169 -7.37 -1.50 34.10
N PRO A 170 -8.61 -1.97 33.92
CA PRO A 170 -9.46 -1.49 32.81
C PRO A 170 -9.71 0.01 32.86
N ALA A 171 -9.91 0.57 34.08
CA ALA A 171 -10.14 1.99 34.27
C ALA A 171 -8.89 2.84 33.97
N LEU A 172 -7.69 2.35 34.29
CA LEU A 172 -6.44 3.01 33.95
C LEU A 172 -6.26 3.05 32.42
N HIS A 173 -6.48 1.94 31.73
CA HIS A 173 -6.43 1.89 30.29
C HIS A 173 -7.50 2.80 29.64
N GLN A 174 -8.73 2.82 30.17
CA GLN A 174 -9.78 3.70 29.66
C GLN A 174 -9.39 5.19 29.76
N ARG A 175 -8.80 5.60 30.87
CA ARG A 175 -8.31 6.98 31.05
C ARG A 175 -7.16 7.32 30.10
N ALA A 176 -6.22 6.37 29.90
CA ALA A 176 -5.16 6.52 28.91
C ALA A 176 -5.72 6.65 27.48
N CYS A 177 -6.69 5.82 27.11
CA CYS A 177 -7.41 5.92 25.83
C CYS A 177 -8.04 7.31 25.65
N THR A 178 -8.76 7.78 26.67
CA THR A 178 -9.41 9.11 26.64
C THR A 178 -8.38 10.22 26.44
N TRP A 179 -7.24 10.17 27.11
CA TRP A 179 -6.17 11.16 26.92
C TRP A 179 -5.59 11.09 25.49
N HIS A 180 -5.31 9.89 24.96
CA HIS A 180 -4.76 9.69 23.62
C HIS A 180 -5.71 10.14 22.52
N ARG A 181 -7.02 10.06 22.73
CA ARG A 181 -8.04 10.57 21.79
C ARG A 181 -7.84 12.05 21.45
N TRP A 182 -7.39 12.86 22.39
CA TRP A 182 -7.31 14.31 22.25
C TRP A 182 -5.88 14.84 22.08
N TRP A 183 -4.90 14.18 22.68
CA TRP A 183 -3.56 14.73 22.85
C TRP A 183 -2.44 13.78 22.39
N GLY A 184 -2.76 12.57 22.05
CA GLY A 184 -1.76 11.53 21.85
C GLY A 184 -1.82 10.84 20.48
N SER A 185 -1.30 9.63 20.47
CA SER A 185 -1.24 8.74 19.31
C SER A 185 -2.52 7.93 19.19
N VAL A 186 -3.11 7.88 18.00
CA VAL A 186 -4.28 7.04 17.70
C VAL A 186 -3.98 5.57 18.00
N GLY A 187 -2.80 5.07 17.61
CA GLY A 187 -2.40 3.68 17.85
C GLY A 187 -2.30 3.32 19.35
N ASP A 188 -1.75 4.23 20.18
CA ASP A 188 -1.72 4.04 21.62
C ASP A 188 -3.15 4.06 22.19
N GLY A 189 -4.02 4.96 21.70
CA GLY A 189 -5.43 5.02 22.07
C GLY A 189 -6.17 3.72 21.77
N VAL A 190 -6.00 3.17 20.57
CA VAL A 190 -6.57 1.87 20.16
C VAL A 190 -6.07 0.74 21.05
N SER A 191 -4.76 0.67 21.31
CA SER A 191 -4.18 -0.35 22.18
C SER A 191 -4.73 -0.29 23.60
N HIS A 192 -4.89 0.92 24.14
CA HIS A 192 -5.46 1.12 25.47
C HIS A 192 -6.97 0.81 25.53
N ALA A 193 -7.74 1.16 24.50
CA ALA A 193 -9.15 0.80 24.41
C ALA A 193 -9.35 -0.74 24.44
N LEU A 194 -8.56 -1.47 23.65
CA LEU A 194 -8.59 -2.94 23.63
C LEU A 194 -8.17 -3.54 24.97
N ALA A 195 -7.11 -3.01 25.60
CA ALA A 195 -6.66 -3.46 26.92
C ALA A 195 -7.68 -3.15 28.04
N ALA A 196 -8.52 -2.13 27.85
CA ALA A 196 -9.64 -1.85 28.73
C ALA A 196 -10.86 -2.78 28.49
N GLY A 197 -10.82 -3.63 27.46
CA GLY A 197 -11.96 -4.45 27.03
C GLY A 197 -13.02 -3.66 26.24
N ASN A 198 -12.72 -2.43 25.82
CA ASN A 198 -13.64 -1.55 25.11
C ASN A 198 -13.37 -1.57 23.60
N THR A 199 -13.77 -2.66 22.95
CA THR A 199 -13.60 -2.83 21.50
C THR A 199 -14.36 -1.75 20.70
N ALA A 200 -15.52 -1.31 21.17
CA ALA A 200 -16.30 -0.27 20.49
C ALA A 200 -15.54 1.06 20.39
N GLU A 201 -14.86 1.47 21.46
CA GLU A 201 -14.01 2.66 21.49
C GLU A 201 -12.80 2.54 20.55
N ALA A 202 -12.17 1.35 20.53
CA ALA A 202 -11.06 1.08 19.61
C ALA A 202 -11.50 1.21 18.14
N VAL A 203 -12.66 0.63 17.81
CA VAL A 203 -13.25 0.72 16.46
C VAL A 203 -13.63 2.16 16.11
N ASP A 204 -14.22 2.93 17.03
CA ASP A 204 -14.54 4.34 16.79
C ASP A 204 -13.28 5.18 16.51
N LEU A 205 -12.19 4.95 17.27
CA LEU A 205 -10.91 5.61 17.02
C LEU A 205 -10.34 5.27 15.63
N ILE A 206 -10.36 3.99 15.24
CA ILE A 206 -9.91 3.56 13.92
C ILE A 206 -10.78 4.23 12.84
N ALA A 207 -12.10 4.16 12.98
CA ALA A 207 -13.03 4.68 11.98
C ALA A 207 -12.92 6.21 11.77
N ARG A 208 -12.60 6.97 12.82
CA ARG A 208 -12.37 8.42 12.71
C ARG A 208 -11.08 8.80 12.02
N HIS A 209 -10.06 7.96 12.09
CA HIS A 209 -8.70 8.37 11.70
C HIS A 209 -8.15 7.65 10.48
N TRP A 210 -8.64 6.44 10.14
CA TRP A 210 -8.09 5.62 9.07
C TRP A 210 -7.97 6.36 7.74
N HIS A 211 -9.00 7.08 7.33
CA HIS A 211 -9.06 7.80 6.05
C HIS A 211 -7.98 8.90 5.95
N GLY A 212 -7.77 9.68 7.03
CA GLY A 212 -6.71 10.68 7.08
C GLY A 212 -5.30 10.08 6.96
N TYR A 213 -5.07 8.92 7.58
CA TYR A 213 -3.80 8.21 7.48
C TYR A 213 -3.57 7.62 6.09
N VAL A 214 -4.62 7.09 5.45
CA VAL A 214 -4.56 6.61 4.08
C VAL A 214 -4.21 7.74 3.10
N ASN A 215 -4.87 8.89 3.22
CA ASN A 215 -4.59 10.06 2.40
C ASN A 215 -3.17 10.62 2.58
N ALA A 216 -2.55 10.36 3.73
CA ALA A 216 -1.14 10.68 4.00
C ALA A 216 -0.16 9.56 3.56
N GLY A 217 -0.61 8.51 2.86
CA GLY A 217 0.18 7.37 2.43
C GLY A 217 0.47 6.32 3.51
N ARG A 218 -0.08 6.48 4.73
CA ARG A 218 0.22 5.64 5.91
C ARG A 218 -0.68 4.40 6.01
N VAL A 219 -0.93 3.70 4.91
CA VAL A 219 -1.82 2.53 4.87
C VAL A 219 -1.38 1.43 5.83
N ARG A 220 -0.06 1.17 5.95
CA ARG A 220 0.49 0.16 6.88
C ARG A 220 0.16 0.44 8.34
N THR A 221 0.08 1.71 8.74
CA THR A 221 -0.31 2.07 10.10
C THR A 221 -1.76 1.68 10.38
N VAL A 222 -2.65 1.87 9.41
CA VAL A 222 -4.06 1.48 9.51
C VAL A 222 -4.19 -0.04 9.60
N HIS A 223 -3.43 -0.79 8.79
CA HIS A 223 -3.36 -2.26 8.93
C HIS A 223 -2.93 -2.68 10.32
N GLY A 224 -1.88 -2.07 10.89
CA GLY A 224 -1.43 -2.39 12.25
C GLY A 224 -2.50 -2.15 13.32
N TRP A 225 -3.38 -1.18 13.14
CA TRP A 225 -4.53 -0.99 14.04
C TRP A 225 -5.58 -2.08 13.86
N LEU A 226 -5.90 -2.45 12.63
CA LEU A 226 -6.87 -3.50 12.31
C LEU A 226 -6.36 -4.89 12.73
N ASP A 227 -5.06 -5.15 12.59
CA ASP A 227 -4.41 -6.40 13.03
C ASP A 227 -4.48 -6.59 14.56
N SER A 228 -4.70 -5.52 15.33
CA SER A 228 -4.95 -5.61 16.76
C SER A 228 -6.35 -6.10 17.13
N LEU A 229 -7.27 -6.18 16.14
CA LEU A 229 -8.62 -6.74 16.27
C LEU A 229 -8.63 -8.18 15.77
N THR A 230 -9.37 -9.05 16.44
CA THR A 230 -9.64 -10.41 15.93
C THR A 230 -10.66 -10.38 14.80
N GLY A 231 -10.68 -11.42 13.94
CA GLY A 231 -11.69 -11.54 12.89
C GLY A 231 -13.13 -11.49 13.41
N ASP A 232 -13.38 -12.09 14.58
CA ASP A 232 -14.70 -12.06 15.24
C ASP A 232 -15.07 -10.66 15.73
N GLN A 233 -14.08 -9.90 16.24
CA GLN A 233 -14.30 -8.50 16.62
C GLN A 233 -14.61 -7.65 15.38
N ILE A 234 -13.90 -7.85 14.26
CA ILE A 234 -14.23 -7.13 13.01
C ILE A 234 -15.64 -7.50 12.53
N ALA A 235 -16.01 -8.77 12.57
CA ALA A 235 -17.34 -9.23 12.16
C ALA A 235 -18.48 -8.71 13.06
N ALA A 236 -18.21 -8.45 14.35
CA ALA A 236 -19.19 -7.95 15.31
C ALA A 236 -19.45 -6.43 15.17
N TYR A 237 -18.54 -5.68 14.52
CA TYR A 237 -18.63 -4.23 14.40
C TYR A 237 -18.62 -3.80 12.93
N PRO A 238 -19.76 -3.38 12.34
CA PRO A 238 -19.85 -2.94 10.94
C PRO A 238 -18.85 -1.81 10.56
N LEU A 239 -18.54 -0.91 11.48
CA LEU A 239 -17.50 0.12 11.28
C LEU A 239 -16.09 -0.47 11.18
N ALA A 240 -15.78 -1.54 11.90
CA ALA A 240 -14.50 -2.23 11.76
C ALA A 240 -14.43 -2.98 10.43
N ALA A 241 -15.52 -3.63 10.02
CA ALA A 241 -15.64 -4.27 8.72
C ALA A 241 -15.48 -3.26 7.58
N HIS A 242 -16.09 -2.07 7.70
CA HIS A 242 -15.90 -0.94 6.78
C HIS A 242 -14.42 -0.57 6.64
N CYS A 243 -13.73 -0.25 7.74
CA CYS A 243 -12.31 0.09 7.71
C CYS A 243 -11.45 -1.06 7.15
N GLY A 244 -11.77 -2.31 7.54
CA GLY A 244 -11.08 -3.51 7.09
C GLY A 244 -11.23 -3.75 5.58
N ALA A 245 -12.43 -3.58 5.03
CA ALA A 245 -12.70 -3.72 3.60
C ALA A 245 -11.95 -2.67 2.78
N TRP A 246 -11.95 -1.40 3.20
CA TRP A 246 -11.19 -0.34 2.53
C TRP A 246 -9.68 -0.57 2.61
N ALA A 247 -9.14 -0.96 3.76
CA ALA A 247 -7.72 -1.28 3.90
C ALA A 247 -7.30 -2.47 3.02
N ALA A 248 -8.14 -3.51 2.96
CA ALA A 248 -7.94 -4.68 2.09
C ALA A 248 -7.97 -4.30 0.61
N ALA A 249 -8.93 -3.47 0.19
CA ALA A 249 -9.03 -2.98 -1.18
C ALA A 249 -7.80 -2.15 -1.59
N LEU A 250 -7.30 -1.28 -0.71
CA LEU A 250 -6.09 -0.49 -0.93
C LEU A 250 -4.82 -1.35 -1.03
N SER A 251 -4.81 -2.50 -0.37
CA SER A 251 -3.70 -3.46 -0.38
C SER A 251 -3.80 -4.52 -1.48
N GLY A 252 -4.88 -4.53 -2.25
CA GLY A 252 -5.06 -5.44 -3.36
C GLY A 252 -5.61 -6.82 -2.99
N ASP A 253 -6.31 -6.94 -1.86
CA ASP A 253 -6.91 -8.18 -1.36
C ASP A 253 -8.45 -8.18 -1.52
N PRO A 254 -8.99 -8.62 -2.68
CA PRO A 254 -10.43 -8.68 -2.91
C PRO A 254 -11.11 -9.76 -2.07
N ASP A 255 -10.40 -10.80 -1.64
CA ASP A 255 -10.99 -11.89 -0.86
C ASP A 255 -11.40 -11.36 0.52
N GLN A 256 -10.58 -10.50 1.13
CA GLN A 256 -10.94 -9.80 2.37
C GLN A 256 -12.05 -8.78 2.17
N VAL A 257 -12.07 -8.07 1.04
CA VAL A 257 -13.19 -7.16 0.71
C VAL A 257 -14.50 -7.93 0.66
N HIS A 258 -14.55 -9.05 -0.09
CA HIS A 258 -15.75 -9.89 -0.17
C HIS A 258 -16.16 -10.50 1.18
N ARG A 259 -15.20 -10.76 2.05
CA ARG A 259 -15.49 -11.25 3.41
C ARG A 259 -16.24 -10.20 4.24
N TRP A 260 -15.87 -8.93 4.14
CA TRP A 260 -16.41 -7.87 4.98
C TRP A 260 -17.63 -7.16 4.39
N LEU A 261 -17.81 -7.18 3.06
CA LEU A 261 -18.97 -6.54 2.41
C LEU A 261 -20.33 -6.98 2.98
N PRO A 262 -20.60 -8.28 3.21
CA PRO A 262 -21.88 -8.68 3.80
C PRO A 262 -22.12 -8.14 5.22
N VAL A 263 -21.04 -7.94 6.00
CA VAL A 263 -21.14 -7.35 7.35
C VAL A 263 -21.48 -5.87 7.26
N ILE A 264 -20.91 -5.16 6.26
CA ILE A 264 -21.22 -3.74 6.00
C ILE A 264 -22.68 -3.61 5.57
N GLU A 265 -23.12 -4.42 4.61
CA GLU A 265 -24.49 -4.39 4.02
C GLU A 265 -25.59 -4.78 5.00
N ALA A 266 -25.32 -5.71 5.91
CA ALA A 266 -26.25 -6.09 6.96
C ALA A 266 -26.17 -5.16 8.19
N GLY A 267 -25.14 -4.30 8.24
CA GLY A 267 -24.86 -3.43 9.37
C GLY A 267 -25.81 -2.23 9.44
N HIS A 268 -25.90 -1.64 10.63
CA HIS A 268 -26.60 -0.40 10.85
C HIS A 268 -25.71 0.59 11.61
N HIS A 269 -25.76 1.85 11.21
CA HIS A 269 -25.12 2.98 11.88
C HIS A 269 -26.05 4.20 11.80
N GLU A 270 -26.28 4.87 12.93
CA GLU A 270 -27.12 6.06 12.96
C GLU A 270 -26.33 7.30 12.49
N GLY A 271 -26.80 7.91 11.41
CA GLY A 271 -26.20 9.11 10.83
C GLY A 271 -24.90 8.82 10.06
N PRO A 272 -24.15 9.87 9.67
CA PRO A 272 -22.89 9.74 8.95
C PRO A 272 -21.84 8.96 9.74
N LEU A 273 -20.99 8.20 9.02
CA LEU A 273 -19.88 7.46 9.62
C LEU A 273 -18.80 8.42 10.17
N PRO A 274 -17.96 7.97 11.11
CA PRO A 274 -16.94 8.83 11.73
C PRO A 274 -15.93 9.45 10.76
N ASP A 275 -15.74 8.86 9.58
CA ASP A 275 -14.88 9.35 8.49
C ASP A 275 -15.62 10.28 7.51
N GLY A 276 -16.89 10.53 7.74
CA GLY A 276 -17.72 11.45 6.95
C GLY A 276 -18.52 10.82 5.81
N LEU A 277 -18.47 9.50 5.60
CA LEU A 277 -19.41 8.79 4.71
C LEU A 277 -20.84 8.91 5.23
N GLN A 278 -21.81 9.03 4.33
CA GLN A 278 -23.22 9.19 4.71
C GLN A 278 -23.83 7.94 5.34
N SER A 279 -23.36 6.73 4.93
CA SER A 279 -23.87 5.47 5.44
C SER A 279 -22.96 4.28 5.11
N LEU A 280 -23.24 3.14 5.73
CA LEU A 280 -22.62 1.86 5.36
C LEU A 280 -22.99 1.42 3.95
N ASP A 281 -24.21 1.72 3.49
CA ASP A 281 -24.64 1.46 2.11
C ASP A 281 -23.79 2.25 1.11
N SER A 282 -23.48 3.50 1.43
CA SER A 282 -22.56 4.31 0.63
C SER A 282 -21.16 3.71 0.58
N SER A 283 -20.67 3.19 1.72
CA SER A 283 -19.38 2.48 1.78
C SER A 283 -19.36 1.26 0.86
N ALA A 284 -20.37 0.40 0.92
CA ALA A 284 -20.47 -0.79 0.08
C ALA A 284 -20.55 -0.43 -1.40
N ALA A 285 -21.37 0.57 -1.74
CA ALA A 285 -21.52 1.07 -3.10
C ALA A 285 -20.21 1.65 -3.65
N LEU A 286 -19.48 2.45 -2.86
CA LEU A 286 -18.17 3.00 -3.25
C LEU A 286 -17.12 1.91 -3.41
N LEU A 287 -17.03 0.93 -2.50
CA LEU A 287 -16.08 -0.18 -2.63
C LEU A 287 -16.28 -0.94 -3.96
N ARG A 288 -17.53 -1.28 -4.30
CA ARG A 288 -17.83 -1.94 -5.60
C ARG A 288 -17.57 -1.02 -6.78
N GLY A 289 -17.93 0.25 -6.66
CA GLY A 289 -17.77 1.25 -7.72
C GLY A 289 -16.31 1.59 -8.01
N VAL A 290 -15.51 1.90 -7.00
CA VAL A 290 -14.10 2.31 -7.17
C VAL A 290 -13.23 1.17 -7.69
N TYR A 291 -13.44 -0.02 -7.15
CA TYR A 291 -12.55 -1.15 -7.45
C TYR A 291 -13.07 -2.07 -8.55
N GLY A 292 -14.39 -2.12 -8.81
CA GLY A 292 -15.00 -2.80 -9.95
C GLY A 292 -14.67 -4.29 -10.07
N PHE A 293 -14.41 -4.98 -8.95
CA PHE A 293 -14.01 -6.38 -8.91
C PHE A 293 -15.18 -7.36 -9.26
N ASP A 294 -16.43 -6.88 -9.24
CA ASP A 294 -17.64 -7.66 -9.62
C ASP A 294 -18.05 -7.43 -11.08
N GLY A 295 -17.22 -6.79 -11.89
CA GLY A 295 -17.48 -6.48 -13.29
C GLY A 295 -18.07 -5.08 -13.54
N LEU A 296 -18.01 -4.63 -14.81
CA LEU A 296 -18.35 -3.25 -15.19
C LEU A 296 -19.82 -2.89 -14.96
N ARG A 297 -20.75 -3.84 -15.13
CA ARG A 297 -22.17 -3.60 -14.88
C ARG A 297 -22.43 -3.28 -13.40
N VAL A 298 -21.90 -4.11 -12.49
CA VAL A 298 -22.04 -3.89 -11.04
C VAL A 298 -21.32 -2.61 -10.62
N MET A 299 -20.11 -2.37 -11.14
CA MET A 299 -19.36 -1.12 -10.93
C MET A 299 -20.21 0.11 -11.25
N ARG A 300 -20.88 0.12 -12.40
CA ARG A 300 -21.70 1.25 -12.84
C ARG A 300 -22.94 1.45 -11.98
N GLU A 301 -23.66 0.37 -11.66
CA GLU A 301 -24.82 0.42 -10.78
C GLU A 301 -24.46 0.95 -9.40
N SER A 302 -23.37 0.44 -8.82
CA SER A 302 -22.86 0.87 -7.52
C SER A 302 -22.33 2.31 -7.53
N ALA A 303 -21.67 2.73 -8.60
CA ALA A 303 -21.20 4.11 -8.75
C ALA A 303 -22.35 5.13 -8.80
N ARG A 304 -23.47 4.79 -9.46
CA ARG A 304 -24.70 5.60 -9.44
C ARG A 304 -25.29 5.69 -8.04
N GLN A 305 -25.45 4.55 -7.37
CA GLN A 305 -25.95 4.50 -6.00
C GLN A 305 -25.07 5.34 -5.05
N ALA A 306 -23.75 5.22 -5.14
CA ALA A 306 -22.84 6.03 -4.35
C ALA A 306 -23.00 7.53 -4.62
N ALA A 307 -23.15 7.93 -5.89
CA ALA A 307 -23.35 9.33 -6.27
C ALA A 307 -24.71 9.89 -5.79
N GLU A 308 -25.73 9.07 -5.65
CA GLU A 308 -27.03 9.45 -5.08
C GLU A 308 -26.95 9.62 -3.56
N LEU A 309 -26.21 8.75 -2.88
CA LEU A 309 -26.05 8.77 -1.41
C LEU A 309 -25.10 9.88 -0.96
N GLU A 310 -23.98 10.09 -1.65
CA GLU A 310 -22.99 11.12 -1.36
C GLU A 310 -23.36 12.42 -2.09
N ASN A 311 -24.13 13.29 -1.41
CA ASN A 311 -24.70 14.50 -2.00
C ASN A 311 -24.18 15.83 -1.42
N ASP A 312 -23.25 15.80 -0.46
CA ASP A 312 -22.60 17.00 0.11
C ASP A 312 -21.33 17.35 -0.69
N PRO A 313 -21.33 18.44 -1.51
CA PRO A 313 -20.17 18.85 -2.30
C PRO A 313 -18.93 19.21 -1.46
N GLY A 314 -19.09 19.46 -0.16
CA GLY A 314 -17.98 19.71 0.77
C GLY A 314 -17.29 18.44 1.23
N SER A 315 -17.90 17.27 1.05
CA SER A 315 -17.37 15.99 1.44
C SER A 315 -16.31 15.46 0.46
N ALA A 316 -15.27 14.85 0.99
CA ALA A 316 -14.29 14.09 0.20
C ALA A 316 -14.94 12.89 -0.51
N TRP A 317 -15.94 12.29 0.11
CA TRP A 317 -16.67 11.15 -0.42
C TRP A 317 -17.58 11.51 -1.60
N TYR A 318 -18.14 12.73 -1.61
CA TYR A 318 -18.80 13.28 -2.80
C TYR A 318 -17.86 13.29 -3.99
N THR A 319 -16.65 13.82 -3.80
CA THR A 319 -15.64 13.88 -4.86
C THR A 319 -15.33 12.48 -5.39
N LEU A 320 -15.13 11.50 -4.50
CA LEU A 320 -14.85 10.11 -4.90
C LEU A 320 -16.04 9.47 -5.62
N ALA A 321 -17.25 9.69 -5.15
CA ALA A 321 -18.48 9.15 -5.74
C ALA A 321 -18.69 9.69 -7.17
N ARG A 322 -18.54 11.00 -7.38
CA ARG A 322 -18.61 11.63 -8.71
C ARG A 322 -17.49 11.14 -9.63
N ALA A 323 -16.25 11.04 -9.13
CA ALA A 323 -15.13 10.52 -9.90
C ALA A 323 -15.34 9.05 -10.32
N THR A 324 -15.87 8.24 -9.41
CA THR A 324 -16.19 6.83 -9.65
C THR A 324 -17.29 6.67 -10.69
N LEU A 325 -18.35 7.47 -10.58
CA LEU A 325 -19.42 7.52 -11.59
C LEU A 325 -18.86 7.91 -12.95
N GLY A 326 -18.07 8.98 -13.02
CA GLY A 326 -17.43 9.43 -14.25
C GLY A 326 -16.52 8.37 -14.87
N PHE A 327 -15.75 7.64 -14.06
CA PHE A 327 -14.90 6.55 -14.53
C PHE A 327 -15.73 5.40 -15.11
N SER A 328 -16.79 4.99 -14.45
CA SER A 328 -17.68 3.93 -14.96
C SER A 328 -18.38 4.29 -16.28
N LEU A 329 -18.77 5.57 -16.43
CA LEU A 329 -19.34 6.12 -17.66
C LEU A 329 -18.31 6.20 -18.79
N TYR A 330 -17.09 6.65 -18.49
CA TYR A 330 -15.97 6.65 -19.43
C TYR A 330 -15.71 5.24 -19.99
N LEU A 331 -15.60 4.25 -19.11
CA LEU A 331 -15.42 2.85 -19.51
C LEU A 331 -16.60 2.31 -20.34
N SER A 332 -17.79 2.89 -20.20
CA SER A 332 -18.97 2.55 -21.02
C SER A 332 -19.00 3.29 -22.35
N GLY A 333 -18.08 4.26 -22.59
CA GLY A 333 -18.05 5.11 -23.79
C GLY A 333 -19.05 6.27 -23.76
N GLU A 334 -19.61 6.59 -22.59
CA GLU A 334 -20.59 7.67 -22.37
C GLU A 334 -19.86 8.96 -21.98
N PHE A 335 -19.07 9.51 -22.93
CA PHE A 335 -18.09 10.58 -22.65
C PHE A 335 -18.73 11.90 -22.17
N SER A 336 -19.94 12.24 -22.66
CA SER A 336 -20.61 13.49 -22.26
C SER A 336 -21.02 13.47 -20.80
N GLU A 337 -21.66 12.38 -20.37
CA GLU A 337 -22.10 12.18 -18.98
C GLU A 337 -20.89 11.96 -18.05
N ALA A 338 -19.86 11.25 -18.55
CA ALA A 338 -18.59 11.10 -17.81
C ALA A 338 -17.94 12.46 -17.54
N ALA A 339 -17.86 13.34 -18.57
CA ALA A 339 -17.31 14.69 -18.38
C ALA A 339 -18.11 15.49 -17.36
N ALA A 340 -19.45 15.46 -17.40
CA ALA A 340 -20.29 16.19 -16.46
C ALA A 340 -20.04 15.76 -15.01
N ALA A 341 -20.03 14.46 -14.72
CA ALA A 341 -19.77 13.93 -13.38
C ALA A 341 -18.34 14.25 -12.89
N LEU A 342 -17.36 14.19 -13.79
CA LEU A 342 -15.95 14.47 -13.47
C LEU A 342 -15.69 15.96 -13.25
N GLU A 343 -16.36 16.86 -13.98
CA GLU A 343 -16.28 18.31 -13.74
C GLU A 343 -16.86 18.68 -12.37
N GLU A 344 -17.93 18.03 -11.93
CA GLU A 344 -18.43 18.18 -10.55
C GLU A 344 -17.38 17.72 -9.53
N ALA A 345 -16.71 16.58 -9.79
CA ALA A 345 -15.68 16.06 -8.90
C ALA A 345 -14.47 17.00 -8.79
N VAL A 346 -13.94 17.52 -9.91
CA VAL A 346 -12.77 18.39 -9.91
C VAL A 346 -13.07 19.79 -9.37
N ALA A 347 -14.33 20.23 -9.41
CA ALA A 347 -14.77 21.49 -8.83
C ALA A 347 -14.90 21.43 -7.29
N SER A 348 -15.00 20.24 -6.70
CA SER A 348 -15.10 20.05 -5.24
C SER A 348 -13.84 20.53 -4.51
N PRO A 349 -13.99 21.14 -3.31
CA PRO A 349 -12.84 21.54 -2.48
C PRO A 349 -11.89 20.38 -2.14
N ALA A 350 -12.40 19.16 -2.00
CA ALA A 350 -11.61 17.97 -1.68
C ALA A 350 -10.81 17.42 -2.89
N SER A 351 -11.02 17.94 -4.10
CA SER A 351 -10.34 17.45 -5.32
C SER A 351 -8.82 17.62 -5.30
N ARG A 352 -8.27 18.49 -4.48
CA ARG A 352 -6.81 18.75 -4.36
C ARG A 352 -6.10 17.78 -3.42
N THR A 353 -6.68 16.62 -3.14
CA THR A 353 -6.12 15.53 -2.32
C THR A 353 -5.97 14.26 -3.15
N LEU A 354 -5.49 13.17 -2.55
CA LEU A 354 -5.39 11.85 -3.19
C LEU A 354 -6.73 11.42 -3.85
N ILE A 355 -7.85 11.78 -3.23
CA ILE A 355 -9.19 11.43 -3.74
C ILE A 355 -9.46 12.04 -5.12
N GLY A 356 -8.98 13.25 -5.38
CA GLY A 356 -9.17 13.91 -6.67
C GLY A 356 -8.31 13.36 -7.80
N VAL A 357 -7.27 12.57 -7.50
CA VAL A 357 -6.38 11.99 -8.53
C VAL A 357 -7.19 11.23 -9.58
N LEU A 358 -8.17 10.41 -9.16
CA LEU A 358 -9.04 9.69 -10.08
C LEU A 358 -9.82 10.63 -11.01
N ALA A 359 -10.43 11.68 -10.44
CA ALA A 359 -11.24 12.64 -11.21
C ALA A 359 -10.41 13.37 -12.28
N PHE A 360 -9.28 13.96 -11.90
CA PHE A 360 -8.40 14.64 -12.85
C PHE A 360 -7.84 13.71 -13.93
N SER A 361 -7.47 12.49 -13.54
CA SER A 361 -6.92 11.48 -14.47
C SER A 361 -7.94 11.08 -15.52
N VAL A 362 -9.13 10.70 -15.08
CA VAL A 362 -10.18 10.21 -16.00
C VAL A 362 -10.73 11.35 -16.85
N LEU A 363 -10.91 12.56 -16.29
CA LEU A 363 -11.31 13.73 -17.07
C LEU A 363 -10.29 14.06 -18.16
N SER A 364 -9.00 13.94 -17.85
CA SER A 364 -7.94 14.08 -18.87
C SER A 364 -8.10 13.08 -20.00
N LEU A 365 -8.39 11.80 -19.70
CA LEU A 365 -8.63 10.77 -20.72
C LEU A 365 -9.88 11.07 -21.55
N VAL A 366 -10.97 11.52 -20.94
CA VAL A 366 -12.17 11.98 -21.66
C VAL A 366 -11.85 13.14 -22.60
N MET A 367 -11.06 14.13 -22.15
CA MET A 367 -10.64 15.27 -22.98
C MET A 367 -9.74 14.84 -24.14
N LEU A 368 -8.88 13.83 -23.94
CA LEU A 368 -8.07 13.24 -25.00
C LEU A 368 -8.93 12.57 -26.07
N ASP A 369 -9.89 11.75 -25.66
CA ASP A 369 -10.76 11.00 -26.60
C ASP A 369 -11.75 11.93 -27.33
N THR A 370 -12.07 13.10 -26.76
CA THR A 370 -12.88 14.15 -27.40
C THR A 370 -12.04 15.21 -28.14
N GLY A 371 -10.72 15.05 -28.21
CA GLY A 371 -9.83 15.91 -29.01
C GLY A 371 -9.42 17.23 -28.35
N GLN A 372 -9.67 17.43 -27.06
CA GLN A 372 -9.36 18.64 -26.29
C GLN A 372 -7.96 18.57 -25.66
N LEU A 373 -6.91 18.45 -26.48
CA LEU A 373 -5.53 18.18 -26.03
C LEU A 373 -4.98 19.17 -24.98
N PRO A 374 -5.16 20.51 -25.10
CA PRO A 374 -4.62 21.44 -24.10
C PRO A 374 -5.23 21.20 -22.70
N ARG A 375 -6.54 21.01 -22.64
CA ARG A 375 -7.25 20.74 -21.38
C ARG A 375 -6.87 19.39 -20.79
N ALA A 376 -6.73 18.37 -21.65
CA ALA A 376 -6.27 17.05 -21.24
C ALA A 376 -4.90 17.10 -20.57
N GLN A 377 -3.95 17.85 -21.14
CA GLN A 377 -2.60 18.01 -20.56
C GLN A 377 -2.65 18.69 -19.19
N GLU A 378 -3.38 19.80 -19.05
CA GLU A 378 -3.52 20.53 -17.79
C GLU A 378 -4.05 19.63 -16.67
N LEU A 379 -5.09 18.84 -16.98
CA LEU A 379 -5.69 17.89 -16.03
C LEU A 379 -4.73 16.76 -15.67
N ALA A 380 -4.02 16.21 -16.66
CA ALA A 380 -3.02 15.17 -16.45
C ALA A 380 -1.85 15.66 -15.57
N ASP A 381 -1.35 16.87 -15.80
CA ASP A 381 -0.27 17.46 -15.01
C ASP A 381 -0.74 17.71 -13.57
N THR A 382 -1.99 18.11 -13.39
CA THR A 382 -2.59 18.26 -12.06
C THR A 382 -2.66 16.90 -11.33
N ALA A 383 -3.16 15.86 -12.00
CA ALA A 383 -3.24 14.52 -11.44
C ALA A 383 -1.85 13.97 -11.06
N ALA A 384 -0.87 14.07 -11.96
CA ALA A 384 0.50 13.64 -11.73
C ALA A 384 1.16 14.42 -10.59
N GLY A 385 0.92 15.72 -10.50
CA GLY A 385 1.38 16.56 -9.39
C GLY A 385 0.84 16.09 -8.04
N LEU A 386 -0.44 15.78 -7.94
CA LEU A 386 -1.05 15.23 -6.72
C LEU A 386 -0.48 13.84 -6.35
N ALA A 387 -0.23 12.99 -7.36
CA ALA A 387 0.28 11.64 -7.18
C ALA A 387 1.78 11.59 -6.82
N SER A 388 2.55 12.63 -7.07
CA SER A 388 4.02 12.62 -6.94
C SER A 388 4.55 12.90 -5.53
N HIS A 389 3.70 13.19 -4.55
CA HIS A 389 4.10 13.57 -3.21
C HIS A 389 4.43 12.36 -2.31
N GLY A 390 5.68 12.26 -1.86
CA GLY A 390 6.12 11.31 -0.84
C GLY A 390 5.84 9.84 -1.20
N GLU A 391 5.20 9.12 -0.30
CA GLU A 391 4.88 7.69 -0.46
C GLU A 391 3.75 7.39 -1.46
N LEU A 392 3.06 8.42 -1.98
CA LEU A 392 1.95 8.26 -2.92
C LEU A 392 2.40 7.80 -4.31
N ARG A 393 3.65 8.10 -4.69
CA ARG A 393 4.15 7.90 -6.05
C ARG A 393 3.96 6.48 -6.58
N ASP A 394 4.19 5.48 -5.76
CA ASP A 394 4.11 4.07 -6.15
C ASP A 394 2.78 3.40 -5.72
N MET A 395 1.82 4.19 -5.21
CA MET A 395 0.52 3.66 -4.85
C MET A 395 -0.28 3.25 -6.10
N PRO A 396 -0.87 2.04 -6.13
CA PRO A 396 -1.67 1.57 -7.26
C PRO A 396 -2.85 2.50 -7.61
N GLN A 397 -3.40 3.21 -6.63
CA GLN A 397 -4.49 4.18 -6.79
C GLN A 397 -4.08 5.39 -7.64
N CYS A 398 -2.79 5.71 -7.68
CA CYS A 398 -2.23 6.82 -8.47
C CYS A 398 -1.89 6.43 -9.92
N SER A 399 -2.03 5.15 -10.29
CA SER A 399 -1.63 4.64 -11.60
C SER A 399 -2.29 5.37 -12.78
N LEU A 400 -3.57 5.73 -12.65
CA LEU A 400 -4.30 6.44 -13.70
C LEU A 400 -3.77 7.86 -13.93
N ALA A 401 -3.14 8.51 -12.93
CA ALA A 401 -2.49 9.81 -13.11
C ALA A 401 -1.31 9.70 -14.08
N TYR A 402 -0.48 8.69 -13.91
CA TYR A 402 0.63 8.42 -14.82
C TYR A 402 0.16 7.92 -16.18
N ALA A 403 -0.94 7.15 -16.22
CA ALA A 403 -1.55 6.73 -17.48
C ALA A 403 -2.07 7.93 -18.28
N ALA A 404 -2.79 8.85 -17.65
CA ALA A 404 -3.27 10.09 -18.27
C ALA A 404 -2.11 11.00 -18.73
N ALA A 405 -1.10 11.20 -17.87
CA ALA A 405 0.08 11.99 -18.20
C ALA A 405 0.84 11.40 -19.39
N GLY A 406 1.05 10.08 -19.40
CA GLY A 406 1.70 9.39 -20.50
C GLY A 406 0.90 9.46 -21.80
N ALA A 407 -0.41 9.27 -21.75
CA ALA A 407 -1.29 9.37 -22.92
C ALA A 407 -1.33 10.80 -23.48
N ALA A 408 -1.37 11.83 -22.62
CA ALA A 408 -1.35 13.23 -23.03
C ALA A 408 -0.02 13.63 -23.69
N ARG A 409 1.13 13.19 -23.14
CA ARG A 409 2.46 13.38 -23.75
C ARG A 409 2.57 12.70 -25.12
N ALA A 410 2.13 11.44 -25.20
CA ALA A 410 2.14 10.69 -26.46
C ALA A 410 1.27 11.36 -27.53
N ALA A 411 0.11 11.89 -27.17
CA ALA A 411 -0.76 12.64 -28.10
C ALA A 411 -0.12 13.92 -28.67
N ARG A 412 0.89 14.46 -27.97
CA ARG A 412 1.71 15.60 -28.44
C ARG A 412 2.96 15.20 -29.22
N GLY A 413 3.16 13.90 -29.47
CA GLY A 413 4.32 13.37 -30.17
C GLY A 413 5.52 13.06 -29.26
N LEU A 414 5.43 13.25 -27.95
CA LEU A 414 6.48 12.94 -26.97
C LEU A 414 6.36 11.45 -26.56
N LEU A 415 6.58 10.55 -27.53
CA LEU A 415 6.29 9.12 -27.38
C LEU A 415 7.14 8.45 -26.30
N ASP A 416 8.44 8.75 -26.20
CA ASP A 416 9.34 8.13 -25.22
C ASP A 416 9.02 8.57 -23.78
N GLU A 417 8.68 9.85 -23.59
CA GLU A 417 8.20 10.35 -22.29
C GLU A 417 6.87 9.71 -21.91
N GLY A 418 5.94 9.65 -22.88
CA GLY A 418 4.65 9.00 -22.71
C GLY A 418 4.79 7.52 -22.36
N ARG A 419 5.68 6.79 -23.03
CA ARG A 419 6.05 5.41 -22.74
C ARG A 419 6.52 5.23 -21.30
N THR A 420 7.41 6.10 -20.84
CA THR A 420 7.98 6.03 -19.48
C THR A 420 6.90 6.14 -18.41
N GLU A 421 6.01 7.11 -18.53
CA GLU A 421 4.89 7.29 -17.58
C GLU A 421 3.90 6.11 -17.62
N LEU A 422 3.55 5.65 -18.82
CA LEU A 422 2.65 4.50 -18.98
C LEU A 422 3.25 3.20 -18.43
N GLN A 423 4.54 2.97 -18.61
CA GLN A 423 5.24 1.85 -18.00
C GLN A 423 5.21 1.94 -16.48
N HIS A 424 5.34 3.14 -15.91
CA HIS A 424 5.19 3.34 -14.47
C HIS A 424 3.77 3.00 -14.01
N ALA A 425 2.74 3.50 -14.71
CA ALA A 425 1.34 3.19 -14.44
C ALA A 425 1.07 1.68 -14.41
N VAL A 426 1.53 0.94 -15.44
CA VAL A 426 1.38 -0.52 -15.52
C VAL A 426 2.12 -1.23 -14.39
N ARG A 427 3.35 -0.79 -14.04
CA ARG A 427 4.08 -1.38 -12.89
C ARG A 427 3.33 -1.22 -11.58
N CYS A 428 2.78 -0.04 -11.28
CA CYS A 428 1.96 0.19 -10.10
C CYS A 428 0.75 -0.76 -10.03
N ARG A 429 0.12 -1.02 -11.18
CA ARG A 429 -1.06 -1.91 -11.26
C ARG A 429 -0.72 -3.38 -11.09
N ARG A 430 0.44 -3.82 -11.56
CA ARG A 430 0.90 -5.21 -11.39
C ARG A 430 1.10 -5.63 -9.93
N ALA A 431 1.26 -4.68 -9.01
CA ALA A 431 1.32 -4.94 -7.58
C ALA A 431 -0.03 -5.42 -7.00
N VAL A 432 -1.17 -5.07 -7.62
CA VAL A 432 -2.53 -5.39 -7.15
C VAL A 432 -3.44 -5.86 -8.30
N PRO A 433 -3.12 -6.98 -8.95
CA PRO A 433 -3.74 -7.37 -10.22
C PRO A 433 -5.23 -7.72 -10.11
N LYS A 434 -5.70 -8.11 -8.93
CA LYS A 434 -7.08 -8.53 -8.68
C LYS A 434 -8.03 -7.39 -8.31
N ILE A 435 -7.49 -6.20 -8.01
CA ILE A 435 -8.28 -5.03 -7.60
C ILE A 435 -8.26 -4.00 -8.73
N SER A 436 -9.43 -3.45 -9.05
CA SER A 436 -9.62 -2.45 -10.11
C SER A 436 -9.05 -2.90 -11.46
N PRO A 437 -9.55 -4.02 -12.03
CA PRO A 437 -9.06 -4.55 -13.30
C PRO A 437 -9.21 -3.53 -14.44
N TRP A 438 -10.17 -2.63 -14.34
CA TRP A 438 -10.47 -1.58 -15.33
C TRP A 438 -9.36 -0.53 -15.43
N ALA A 439 -8.78 -0.12 -14.31
CA ALA A 439 -7.62 0.78 -14.31
C ALA A 439 -6.37 0.09 -14.89
N THR A 440 -6.21 -1.21 -14.63
CA THR A 440 -5.16 -2.02 -15.24
C THR A 440 -5.34 -2.12 -16.75
N LEU A 441 -6.56 -2.45 -17.19
CA LEU A 441 -6.91 -2.55 -18.59
C LEU A 441 -6.63 -1.24 -19.34
N GLU A 442 -7.08 -0.11 -18.78
CA GLU A 442 -6.90 1.21 -19.38
C GLU A 442 -5.41 1.55 -19.56
N ALA A 443 -4.61 1.43 -18.50
CA ALA A 443 -3.18 1.68 -18.58
C ALA A 443 -2.46 0.77 -19.60
N THR A 444 -2.86 -0.51 -19.66
CA THR A 444 -2.31 -1.50 -20.59
C THR A 444 -2.66 -1.19 -22.05
N LEU A 445 -3.91 -0.79 -22.33
CA LEU A 445 -4.34 -0.41 -23.68
C LEU A 445 -3.65 0.88 -24.16
N LEU A 446 -3.49 1.87 -23.28
CA LEU A 446 -2.78 3.11 -23.59
C LEU A 446 -1.30 2.85 -23.88
N LEU A 447 -0.63 2.01 -23.08
CA LEU A 447 0.76 1.62 -23.33
C LEU A 447 0.89 0.84 -24.64
N ALA A 448 0.00 -0.14 -24.89
CA ALA A 448 0.01 -0.89 -26.15
C ALA A 448 -0.11 0.00 -27.37
N ARG A 449 -0.91 1.08 -27.30
CA ARG A 449 -1.02 2.08 -28.37
C ARG A 449 0.31 2.79 -28.61
N VAL A 450 0.98 3.23 -27.54
CA VAL A 450 2.27 3.95 -27.66
C VAL A 450 3.37 3.00 -28.15
N GLU A 451 3.41 1.74 -27.72
CA GLU A 451 4.39 0.76 -28.24
C GLU A 451 4.18 0.51 -29.75
N LEU A 452 2.92 0.50 -30.23
CA LEU A 452 2.64 0.43 -31.68
C LEU A 452 3.05 1.70 -32.42
N ASP A 453 2.95 2.89 -31.79
CA ASP A 453 3.39 4.16 -32.36
C ASP A 453 4.92 4.22 -32.48
N LEU A 454 5.64 3.62 -31.53
CA LEU A 454 7.09 3.46 -31.53
C LEU A 454 7.59 2.29 -32.42
N GLY A 455 6.69 1.44 -32.91
CA GLY A 455 7.04 0.26 -33.71
C GLY A 455 7.52 -0.94 -32.92
N ASP A 456 7.40 -0.96 -31.59
CA ASP A 456 7.74 -2.12 -30.75
C ASP A 456 6.60 -3.16 -30.80
N VAL A 457 6.65 -3.97 -31.84
CA VAL A 457 5.65 -5.03 -32.12
C VAL A 457 5.63 -6.10 -31.06
N ALA A 458 6.77 -6.39 -30.41
CA ALA A 458 6.87 -7.44 -29.39
C ALA A 458 6.21 -6.98 -28.08
N ALA A 459 6.56 -5.81 -27.59
CA ALA A 459 5.96 -5.24 -26.39
C ALA A 459 4.44 -5.02 -26.55
N ALA A 460 4.02 -4.46 -27.70
CA ALA A 460 2.60 -4.26 -28.00
C ALA A 460 1.81 -5.58 -28.02
N ALA A 461 2.39 -6.66 -28.56
CA ALA A 461 1.73 -7.96 -28.63
C ALA A 461 1.50 -8.56 -27.24
N GLU A 462 2.45 -8.39 -26.33
CA GLU A 462 2.32 -8.86 -24.95
C GLU A 462 1.23 -8.09 -24.20
N LEU A 463 1.23 -6.77 -24.28
CA LEU A 463 0.22 -5.91 -23.66
C LEU A 463 -1.21 -6.18 -24.21
N ILE A 464 -1.34 -6.39 -25.52
CA ILE A 464 -2.62 -6.75 -26.15
C ILE A 464 -3.13 -8.11 -25.64
N ARG A 465 -2.23 -9.07 -25.37
CA ARG A 465 -2.60 -10.34 -24.76
C ARG A 465 -3.08 -10.14 -23.32
N GLU A 466 -2.31 -9.41 -22.50
CA GLU A 466 -2.67 -9.07 -21.11
C GLU A 466 -4.03 -8.39 -21.03
N ALA A 467 -4.29 -7.39 -21.88
CA ALA A 467 -5.59 -6.72 -21.98
C ALA A 467 -6.73 -7.68 -22.33
N ASN A 468 -6.48 -8.62 -23.25
CA ASN A 468 -7.46 -9.64 -23.61
C ASN A 468 -7.81 -10.57 -22.45
N ASP A 469 -6.81 -10.95 -21.65
CA ASP A 469 -7.01 -11.85 -20.51
C ASP A 469 -7.93 -11.20 -19.47
N VAL A 470 -7.76 -9.89 -19.21
CA VAL A 470 -8.67 -9.12 -18.35
C VAL A 470 -10.10 -9.12 -18.90
N LEU A 471 -10.29 -8.83 -20.21
CA LEU A 471 -11.61 -8.80 -20.82
C LEU A 471 -12.30 -10.16 -20.87
N THR A 472 -11.52 -11.24 -20.88
CA THR A 472 -12.07 -12.62 -20.85
C THR A 472 -12.65 -12.95 -19.46
N LEU A 473 -12.07 -12.41 -18.39
CA LEU A 473 -12.58 -12.59 -17.03
C LEU A 473 -13.88 -11.81 -16.78
N PHE A 474 -14.10 -10.70 -17.50
CA PHE A 474 -15.23 -9.80 -17.30
C PHE A 474 -15.92 -9.49 -18.64
N PRO A 475 -16.73 -10.41 -19.19
CA PRO A 475 -17.34 -10.23 -20.52
C PRO A 475 -18.42 -9.15 -20.58
N ASP A 476 -19.08 -8.86 -19.45
CA ASP A 476 -20.24 -7.99 -19.39
C ASP A 476 -19.88 -6.50 -19.40
N GLY A 477 -20.53 -5.72 -20.25
CA GLY A 477 -20.40 -4.26 -20.29
C GLY A 477 -19.16 -3.71 -20.97
N THR A 478 -18.32 -4.55 -21.58
CA THR A 478 -16.98 -4.19 -22.08
C THR A 478 -16.93 -3.89 -23.59
N ARG A 479 -18.05 -3.56 -24.20
CA ARG A 479 -18.12 -3.35 -25.67
C ARG A 479 -17.15 -2.30 -26.18
N PHE A 480 -16.99 -1.20 -25.44
CA PHE A 480 -16.08 -0.12 -25.81
C PHE A 480 -14.62 -0.61 -25.81
N GLN A 481 -14.17 -1.27 -24.75
CA GLN A 481 -12.80 -1.80 -24.62
C GLN A 481 -12.53 -2.90 -25.65
N GLN A 482 -13.52 -3.73 -25.96
CA GLN A 482 -13.40 -4.75 -27.01
C GLN A 482 -13.17 -4.13 -28.40
N VAL A 483 -13.87 -3.04 -28.72
CA VAL A 483 -13.67 -2.30 -29.97
C VAL A 483 -12.26 -1.70 -30.03
N LEU A 484 -11.79 -1.11 -28.92
CA LEU A 484 -10.45 -0.55 -28.83
C LEU A 484 -9.38 -1.63 -28.98
N LEU A 485 -9.52 -2.76 -28.28
CA LEU A 485 -8.61 -3.91 -28.39
C LEU A 485 -8.59 -4.47 -29.82
N ALA A 486 -9.75 -4.59 -30.49
CA ALA A 486 -9.82 -5.05 -31.86
C ALA A 486 -9.11 -4.10 -32.85
N ARG A 487 -9.14 -2.78 -32.58
CA ARG A 487 -8.38 -1.78 -33.36
C ARG A 487 -6.88 -1.96 -33.20
N LEU A 488 -6.40 -2.14 -31.95
CA LEU A 488 -4.99 -2.38 -31.66
C LEU A 488 -4.49 -3.69 -32.30
N ARG A 489 -5.28 -4.77 -32.25
CA ARG A 489 -4.96 -6.05 -32.90
C ARG A 489 -4.82 -5.92 -34.42
N ARG A 490 -5.71 -5.18 -35.08
CA ARG A 490 -5.62 -4.94 -36.51
C ARG A 490 -4.34 -4.17 -36.87
N ARG A 491 -4.01 -3.15 -36.09
CA ARG A 491 -2.79 -2.37 -36.25
C ARG A 491 -1.53 -3.22 -36.04
N LEU A 492 -1.51 -4.04 -35.00
CA LEU A 492 -0.42 -4.99 -34.72
C LEU A 492 -0.22 -5.96 -35.90
N ALA A 493 -1.29 -6.49 -36.45
CA ALA A 493 -1.22 -7.39 -37.60
C ALA A 493 -0.64 -6.71 -38.84
N ALA A 494 -1.03 -5.44 -39.10
CA ALA A 494 -0.48 -4.66 -40.19
C ALA A 494 1.03 -4.41 -40.03
N LEU A 495 1.51 -4.01 -38.83
CA LEU A 495 2.93 -3.81 -38.56
C LEU A 495 3.73 -5.12 -38.65
N ARG A 496 3.18 -6.23 -38.18
CA ARG A 496 3.84 -7.56 -38.34
C ARG A 496 3.98 -7.95 -39.81
N THR A 497 3.04 -7.58 -40.64
CA THR A 497 3.10 -7.84 -42.07
C THR A 497 4.15 -6.95 -42.72
N ALA A 498 4.20 -5.66 -42.41
CA ALA A 498 5.22 -4.72 -42.89
C ALA A 498 6.63 -5.19 -42.52
N ASN A 499 6.88 -5.52 -41.25
CA ASN A 499 8.18 -6.03 -40.77
C ASN A 499 8.59 -7.36 -41.42
N ARG A 500 7.62 -8.21 -41.83
CA ARG A 500 7.92 -9.46 -42.55
C ARG A 500 8.31 -9.19 -44.02
N THR A 501 7.75 -8.14 -44.60
CA THR A 501 8.10 -7.73 -45.99
C THR A 501 9.45 -7.04 -46.04
N ASP A 502 9.84 -6.28 -45.01
CA ASP A 502 11.17 -5.67 -44.89
C ASP A 502 12.31 -6.72 -44.74
N THR A 503 11.98 -7.98 -44.44
CA THR A 503 12.96 -9.07 -44.32
C THR A 503 13.18 -9.85 -45.64
N LEU A 504 12.56 -9.45 -46.75
CA LEU A 504 12.91 -10.02 -48.05
C LEU A 504 14.31 -9.59 -48.44
N THR A 505 15.16 -10.56 -48.79
CA THR A 505 16.50 -10.28 -49.30
C THR A 505 16.40 -9.59 -50.69
N GLU A 506 17.41 -8.88 -51.10
CA GLU A 506 17.45 -8.26 -52.44
C GLU A 506 17.13 -9.25 -53.56
N ARG A 507 17.57 -10.48 -53.44
CA ARG A 507 17.28 -11.55 -54.41
C ARG A 507 15.85 -12.04 -54.37
N GLU A 508 15.22 -12.15 -53.17
CA GLU A 508 13.81 -12.43 -53.04
C GLU A 508 12.93 -11.30 -53.53
N LEU A 509 13.36 -10.04 -53.32
CA LEU A 509 12.68 -8.87 -53.84
C LEU A 509 12.71 -8.85 -55.38
N ALA A 510 13.86 -9.13 -55.99
CA ALA A 510 13.99 -9.24 -57.43
C ALA A 510 13.12 -10.33 -58.05
N VAL A 511 12.96 -11.47 -57.37
CA VAL A 511 12.04 -12.51 -57.77
C VAL A 511 10.57 -12.06 -57.60
N LEU A 512 10.23 -11.45 -56.47
CA LEU A 512 8.87 -10.97 -56.19
C LEU A 512 8.39 -9.94 -57.25
N GLN A 513 9.28 -9.02 -57.67
CA GLN A 513 9.01 -8.00 -58.68
C GLN A 513 8.69 -8.60 -60.07
N LEU A 514 9.14 -9.82 -60.35
CA LEU A 514 8.89 -10.51 -61.62
C LEU A 514 7.68 -11.47 -61.56
N LEU A 515 7.14 -11.74 -60.35
CA LEU A 515 5.96 -12.61 -60.17
C LEU A 515 4.65 -12.02 -60.75
N PRO A 516 4.37 -10.68 -60.79
CA PRO A 516 3.13 -10.14 -61.37
C PRO A 516 2.96 -10.36 -62.87
N GLY A 517 4.05 -10.65 -63.59
CA GLY A 517 4.01 -10.82 -65.06
C GLY A 517 3.61 -12.23 -65.53
N PRO A 518 3.46 -12.44 -66.83
CA PRO A 518 3.13 -13.72 -67.41
C PRO A 518 4.28 -14.73 -67.45
N LEU A 519 5.46 -14.35 -66.87
CA LEU A 519 6.68 -15.15 -66.93
C LEU A 519 6.54 -16.43 -66.08
N SER A 520 6.95 -17.58 -66.65
CA SER A 520 7.14 -18.81 -65.91
C SER A 520 8.37 -18.69 -64.97
N LEU A 521 8.45 -19.56 -63.96
CA LEU A 521 9.62 -19.63 -63.07
C LEU A 521 10.96 -19.88 -63.82
N ARG A 522 10.88 -20.50 -65.02
CA ARG A 522 12.03 -20.76 -65.90
C ARG A 522 12.45 -19.46 -66.57
N GLU A 523 11.54 -18.68 -67.12
CA GLU A 523 11.83 -17.40 -67.73
C GLU A 523 12.33 -16.35 -66.72
N ILE A 524 11.81 -16.38 -65.46
CA ILE A 524 12.33 -15.59 -64.35
C ILE A 524 13.79 -15.98 -64.03
N ALA A 525 14.11 -17.29 -64.06
CA ALA A 525 15.46 -17.78 -63.82
C ALA A 525 16.44 -17.31 -64.90
N GLU A 526 16.00 -17.36 -66.17
CA GLU A 526 16.79 -16.87 -67.29
C GLU A 526 16.99 -15.34 -67.19
N LYS A 527 16.00 -14.58 -66.79
CA LYS A 527 16.07 -13.13 -66.66
C LYS A 527 16.96 -12.69 -65.48
N LEU A 528 17.00 -13.45 -64.40
CA LEU A 528 17.83 -13.18 -63.23
C LEU A 528 19.22 -13.87 -63.26
N TYR A 529 19.55 -14.58 -64.34
CA TYR A 529 20.80 -15.35 -64.53
C TYR A 529 21.06 -16.36 -63.41
N VAL A 530 20.04 -17.08 -62.95
CA VAL A 530 20.11 -18.09 -61.92
C VAL A 530 19.47 -19.41 -62.33
N SER A 531 19.64 -20.47 -61.56
CA SER A 531 18.97 -21.76 -61.86
C SER A 531 17.46 -21.70 -61.54
N VAL A 532 16.65 -22.48 -62.25
CA VAL A 532 15.22 -22.63 -61.96
C VAL A 532 14.94 -23.07 -60.53
N ASN A 533 15.84 -23.95 -59.98
CA ASN A 533 15.72 -24.37 -58.57
C ASN A 533 15.96 -23.22 -57.61
N THR A 534 16.88 -22.31 -57.91
CA THR A 534 17.13 -21.10 -57.13
C THR A 534 15.89 -20.21 -57.06
N VAL A 535 15.21 -19.99 -58.22
CA VAL A 535 13.96 -19.21 -58.25
C VAL A 535 12.83 -19.90 -57.49
N LYS A 536 12.72 -21.23 -57.58
CA LYS A 536 11.75 -22.00 -56.79
C LYS A 536 11.97 -21.82 -55.28
N THR A 537 13.22 -21.92 -54.86
CA THR A 537 13.60 -21.75 -53.45
C THR A 537 13.31 -20.33 -52.96
N HIS A 538 13.61 -19.30 -53.77
CA HIS A 538 13.24 -17.89 -53.41
C HIS A 538 11.73 -17.69 -53.42
N ALA A 539 10.99 -18.24 -54.38
CA ALA A 539 9.52 -18.13 -54.39
C ALA A 539 8.90 -18.82 -53.16
N GLN A 540 9.38 -20.00 -52.76
CA GLN A 540 8.92 -20.65 -51.52
C GLN A 540 9.28 -19.83 -50.26
N ALA A 541 10.49 -19.22 -50.22
CA ALA A 541 10.89 -18.35 -49.12
C ALA A 541 10.04 -17.09 -49.08
N ILE A 542 9.70 -16.49 -50.22
CA ILE A 542 8.79 -15.34 -50.34
C ILE A 542 7.40 -15.73 -49.84
N TYR A 543 6.85 -16.87 -50.29
CA TYR A 543 5.50 -17.33 -49.86
C TYR A 543 5.47 -17.54 -48.35
N ARG A 544 6.48 -18.17 -47.79
CA ARG A 544 6.61 -18.36 -46.33
C ARG A 544 6.74 -17.02 -45.57
N LYS A 545 7.57 -16.09 -46.06
CA LYS A 545 7.80 -14.76 -45.44
C LYS A 545 6.55 -13.88 -45.54
N LEU A 546 5.79 -13.94 -46.63
CA LEU A 546 4.55 -13.22 -46.82
C LEU A 546 3.33 -13.90 -46.20
N GLY A 547 3.46 -15.15 -45.75
CA GLY A 547 2.39 -15.92 -45.13
C GLY A 547 1.28 -16.32 -46.13
N VAL A 548 1.67 -16.66 -47.38
CA VAL A 548 0.78 -17.02 -48.50
C VAL A 548 1.18 -18.36 -49.08
N SER A 549 0.30 -18.97 -49.88
CA SER A 549 0.51 -20.30 -50.46
C SER A 549 0.64 -20.28 -51.99
N THR A 550 0.21 -19.21 -52.62
CA THR A 550 0.14 -19.12 -54.07
C THR A 550 0.86 -17.88 -54.64
N ARG A 551 1.19 -17.94 -55.95
CA ARG A 551 1.79 -16.81 -56.68
C ARG A 551 0.91 -15.56 -56.65
N ASP A 552 -0.38 -15.76 -56.92
CA ASP A 552 -1.35 -14.65 -56.97
C ASP A 552 -1.55 -14.00 -55.62
N GLU A 553 -1.60 -14.79 -54.56
CA GLU A 553 -1.63 -14.28 -53.17
C GLU A 553 -0.35 -13.50 -52.82
N ALA A 554 0.82 -13.98 -53.27
CA ALA A 554 2.09 -13.26 -53.02
C ALA A 554 2.15 -11.93 -53.76
N VAL A 555 1.65 -11.87 -54.98
CA VAL A 555 1.55 -10.63 -55.77
C VAL A 555 0.56 -9.65 -55.12
N ASN A 556 -0.61 -10.08 -54.72
CA ASN A 556 -1.59 -9.24 -54.06
C ASN A 556 -1.04 -8.70 -52.74
N ARG A 557 -0.41 -9.56 -51.94
CA ARG A 557 0.20 -9.21 -50.69
C ARG A 557 1.38 -8.24 -50.86
N GLY A 558 2.17 -8.39 -51.91
CA GLY A 558 3.25 -7.47 -52.27
C GLY A 558 2.72 -6.08 -52.67
N ARG A 559 1.56 -6.01 -53.36
CA ARG A 559 0.90 -4.73 -53.68
C ARG A 559 0.31 -4.07 -52.45
N ASP A 560 -0.40 -4.84 -51.60
CA ASP A 560 -0.98 -4.34 -50.35
C ASP A 560 0.09 -3.81 -49.38
N ALA A 561 1.31 -4.33 -49.47
CA ALA A 561 2.45 -3.91 -48.70
C ALA A 561 3.30 -2.79 -49.37
N GLY A 562 2.95 -2.32 -50.55
CA GLY A 562 3.66 -1.29 -51.30
C GLY A 562 5.05 -1.68 -51.81
N ILE A 563 5.29 -3.00 -51.99
CA ILE A 563 6.58 -3.55 -52.47
C ILE A 563 6.57 -3.72 -53.97
N LEU A 564 5.38 -3.87 -54.58
CA LEU A 564 5.12 -4.05 -56.02
C LEU A 564 4.41 -2.84 -56.62
#